data_e80efeefe71363bf828d063ae412262c
#
_entry.id   e80efeefe71363bf828d063ae412262c
#
_cell.length_a   1.000
_cell.length_b   1.000
_cell.length_c   1.000
_cell.angle_alpha   90.00
_cell.angle_beta   90.00
_cell.angle_gamma   90.00
#
_symmetry.space_group_name_H-M   'P 1'
#
loop_
_entity.id
_entity.type
_entity.pdbx_description
1 polymer ?
#
loop_
_entity_poly.entity_id
_entity_poly.type
_entity_poly.pdbx_seq_one_letter_code
_entity_poly.pdbx_strand_id
1 'polypeptide(L)'
;MVNLSSLAHRTGAIDFDDLQSTRSYRPWKAYCQSKLAMLMFALELQRRSNGAGWGLMSNAAHPGYARTELIANGPGAHGLLWRVNRLFQPYISQSAAEGALPTLFAATSPQAKPSGYYGPDGFYELKGPPAPAKIMPQAKDAAAAARLWDVSAMLTGVSFDSVPAAA
;
A
#
# COMPACT_ATOMS: atom_id res chain seq x y z
N MET A 1 -6.65 -11.72 -2.80
CA MET A 1 -5.26 -11.22 -2.69
C MET A 1 -5.25 -9.91 -1.91
N VAL A 2 -4.27 -9.67 -1.02
CA VAL A 2 -4.15 -8.40 -0.29
C VAL A 2 -2.75 -7.83 -0.46
N ASN A 3 -2.65 -6.57 -0.88
CA ASN A 3 -1.39 -5.85 -1.05
C ASN A 3 -1.16 -4.89 0.12
N LEU A 4 0.05 -4.89 0.68
CA LEU A 4 0.38 -4.05 1.82
C LEU A 4 0.94 -2.70 1.38
N SER A 5 0.10 -1.67 1.43
CA SER A 5 0.48 -0.27 1.21
C SER A 5 0.90 0.43 2.52
N SER A 6 0.83 1.73 2.57
CA SER A 6 1.16 2.58 3.72
C SER A 6 0.47 3.94 3.60
N LEU A 7 0.35 4.68 4.68
CA LEU A 7 0.00 6.11 4.67
C LEU A 7 0.95 6.94 3.79
N ALA A 8 2.18 6.47 3.57
CA ALA A 8 3.16 7.09 2.70
C ALA A 8 2.70 7.21 1.23
N HIS A 9 1.74 6.39 0.76
CA HIS A 9 1.17 6.51 -0.59
C HIS A 9 0.56 7.90 -0.84
N ARG A 10 0.14 8.60 0.23
CA ARG A 10 -0.53 9.90 0.15
C ARG A 10 0.35 10.99 -0.47
N THR A 11 1.66 10.88 -0.27
CA THR A 11 2.67 11.81 -0.80
C THR A 11 3.50 11.21 -1.93
N GLY A 12 3.19 9.96 -2.32
CA GLY A 12 3.86 9.27 -3.42
C GLY A 12 3.46 9.81 -4.80
N ALA A 13 4.38 9.68 -5.73
CA ALA A 13 4.16 9.84 -7.17
C ALA A 13 4.96 8.77 -7.91
N ILE A 14 4.44 8.28 -9.05
CA ILE A 14 5.15 7.32 -9.89
C ILE A 14 6.04 8.09 -10.87
N ASP A 15 7.34 7.92 -10.72
CA ASP A 15 8.35 8.50 -11.59
C ASP A 15 8.71 7.47 -12.67
N PHE A 16 7.99 7.50 -13.78
CA PHE A 16 8.20 6.54 -14.87
C PHE A 16 9.54 6.70 -15.58
N ASP A 17 10.20 7.86 -15.44
CA ASP A 17 11.49 8.13 -16.08
C ASP A 17 12.66 7.62 -15.22
N ASP A 18 12.42 7.39 -13.91
CA ASP A 18 13.41 6.84 -12.97
C ASP A 18 12.74 5.90 -11.95
N LEU A 19 11.92 4.95 -12.43
CA LEU A 19 11.11 4.06 -11.62
C LEU A 19 11.94 3.28 -10.58
N GLN A 20 13.16 2.90 -10.94
CA GLN A 20 14.10 2.18 -10.08
C GLN A 20 14.99 3.10 -9.23
N SER A 21 14.80 4.42 -9.32
CA SER A 21 15.61 5.43 -8.62
C SER A 21 17.12 5.29 -8.85
N THR A 22 17.52 4.93 -10.07
CA THR A 22 18.92 4.73 -10.47
C THR A 22 19.65 6.05 -10.69
N ARG A 23 18.92 7.11 -11.08
CA ARG A 23 19.49 8.45 -11.30
C ARG A 23 19.57 9.25 -10.00
N SER A 24 18.56 9.13 -9.13
CA SER A 24 18.49 9.88 -7.88
C SER A 24 17.73 9.09 -6.81
N TYR A 25 18.46 8.45 -5.92
CA TYR A 25 17.89 7.74 -4.79
C TYR A 25 17.66 8.65 -3.60
N ARG A 26 16.39 8.81 -3.22
CA ARG A 26 15.95 9.46 -1.98
C ARG A 26 15.09 8.46 -1.21
N PRO A 27 15.55 7.94 -0.06
CA PRO A 27 14.88 6.82 0.64
C PRO A 27 13.39 7.04 0.87
N TRP A 28 13.01 8.23 1.33
CA TRP A 28 11.59 8.55 1.57
C TRP A 28 10.78 8.64 0.29
N LYS A 29 11.30 9.29 -0.77
CA LYS A 29 10.62 9.36 -2.08
C LYS A 29 10.41 7.95 -2.65
N ALA A 30 11.44 7.11 -2.63
CA ALA A 30 11.37 5.73 -3.12
C ALA A 30 10.36 4.90 -2.32
N TYR A 31 10.33 5.05 -0.99
CA TYR A 31 9.35 4.39 -0.14
C TYR A 31 7.92 4.83 -0.47
N CYS A 32 7.66 6.14 -0.57
CA CYS A 32 6.33 6.67 -0.92
C CYS A 32 5.86 6.15 -2.29
N GLN A 33 6.75 6.17 -3.29
CA GLN A 33 6.49 5.63 -4.62
C GLN A 33 6.14 4.14 -4.56
N SER A 34 6.94 3.33 -3.85
CA SER A 34 6.69 1.90 -3.73
C SER A 34 5.33 1.59 -3.12
N LYS A 35 4.93 2.35 -2.09
CA LYS A 35 3.64 2.15 -1.41
C LYS A 35 2.44 2.64 -2.22
N LEU A 36 2.63 3.67 -3.03
CA LEU A 36 1.66 4.08 -4.04
C LEU A 36 1.52 3.00 -5.13
N ALA A 37 2.64 2.50 -5.65
CA ALA A 37 2.66 1.44 -6.66
C ALA A 37 1.92 0.18 -6.20
N MET A 38 2.10 -0.25 -4.94
CA MET A 38 1.40 -1.39 -4.37
C MET A 38 -0.12 -1.18 -4.30
N LEU A 39 -0.58 0.02 -3.98
CA LEU A 39 -2.01 0.34 -3.96
C LEU A 39 -2.58 0.38 -5.39
N MET A 40 -1.89 1.05 -6.32
CA MET A 40 -2.28 1.09 -7.73
C MET A 40 -2.34 -0.32 -8.34
N PHE A 41 -1.37 -1.17 -8.03
CA PHE A 41 -1.35 -2.57 -8.47
C PHE A 41 -2.58 -3.33 -7.96
N ALA A 42 -2.96 -3.18 -6.68
CA ALA A 42 -4.13 -3.86 -6.14
C ALA A 42 -5.42 -3.46 -6.85
N LEU A 43 -5.59 -2.17 -7.14
CA LEU A 43 -6.77 -1.64 -7.83
C LEU A 43 -6.81 -2.10 -9.30
N GLU A 44 -5.67 -2.05 -9.99
CA GLU A 44 -5.55 -2.47 -11.38
C GLU A 44 -5.75 -3.99 -11.54
N LEU A 45 -5.21 -4.79 -10.62
CA LEU A 45 -5.42 -6.23 -10.61
C LEU A 45 -6.91 -6.58 -10.48
N GLN A 46 -7.66 -5.86 -9.61
CA GLN A 46 -9.11 -6.06 -9.52
C GLN A 46 -9.82 -5.67 -10.81
N ARG A 47 -9.43 -4.54 -11.42
CA ARG A 47 -10.02 -4.10 -12.68
C ARG A 47 -9.81 -5.13 -13.80
N ARG A 48 -8.60 -5.69 -13.89
CA ARG A 48 -8.27 -6.75 -14.87
C ARG A 48 -9.00 -8.05 -14.55
N SER A 49 -9.06 -8.44 -13.28
CA SER A 49 -9.82 -9.62 -12.84
C SER A 49 -11.29 -9.54 -13.23
N ASN A 50 -11.91 -8.37 -13.03
CA ASN A 50 -13.31 -8.17 -13.44
C ASN A 50 -13.48 -8.25 -14.96
N GLY A 51 -12.56 -7.64 -15.73
CA GLY A 51 -12.62 -7.65 -17.20
C GLY A 51 -12.37 -9.02 -17.83
N ALA A 52 -11.53 -9.82 -17.21
CA ALA A 52 -11.14 -11.14 -17.72
C ALA A 52 -11.89 -12.31 -17.06
N GLY A 53 -12.78 -12.03 -16.09
CA GLY A 53 -13.55 -13.07 -15.41
C GLY A 53 -12.69 -14.00 -14.54
N TRP A 54 -11.58 -13.53 -13.96
CA TRP A 54 -10.68 -14.39 -13.16
C TRP A 54 -11.26 -14.82 -11.81
N GLY A 55 -12.36 -14.21 -11.35
CA GLY A 55 -12.97 -14.50 -10.04
C GLY A 55 -12.08 -14.10 -8.84
N LEU A 56 -10.98 -13.38 -9.08
CA LEU A 56 -10.05 -12.95 -8.02
C LEU A 56 -10.55 -11.68 -7.35
N MET A 57 -10.56 -11.67 -6.02
CA MET A 57 -10.73 -10.46 -5.22
C MET A 57 -9.37 -9.89 -4.82
N SER A 58 -9.08 -8.66 -5.27
CA SER A 58 -7.85 -7.93 -4.95
C SER A 58 -8.16 -6.70 -4.10
N ASN A 59 -7.54 -6.65 -2.93
CA ASN A 59 -7.65 -5.58 -1.94
C ASN A 59 -6.28 -5.03 -1.56
N ALA A 60 -6.27 -3.91 -0.86
CA ALA A 60 -5.08 -3.38 -0.22
C ALA A 60 -5.36 -3.04 1.25
N ALA A 61 -4.29 -2.97 2.04
CA ALA A 61 -4.37 -2.56 3.43
C ALA A 61 -3.13 -1.76 3.83
N HIS A 62 -3.25 -0.98 4.91
CA HIS A 62 -2.10 -0.38 5.59
C HIS A 62 -2.23 -0.54 7.11
N PRO A 63 -1.09 -0.71 7.81
CA PRO A 63 -1.08 -0.97 9.24
C PRO A 63 -1.21 0.28 10.11
N GLY A 64 -1.51 1.44 9.54
CA GLY A 64 -1.40 2.71 10.27
C GLY A 64 0.04 2.98 10.72
N TYR A 65 0.21 3.47 11.95
CA TYR A 65 1.51 3.70 12.58
C TYR A 65 1.80 2.57 13.58
N ALA A 66 2.14 1.39 13.06
CA ALA A 66 2.48 0.24 13.89
C ALA A 66 3.94 0.30 14.36
N ARG A 67 4.18 -0.05 15.63
CA ARG A 67 5.52 -0.19 16.21
C ARG A 67 6.16 -1.47 15.69
N THR A 68 7.04 -1.33 14.70
CA THR A 68 7.79 -2.42 14.09
C THR A 68 9.28 -2.07 14.07
N GLU A 69 10.12 -3.05 13.89
CA GLU A 69 11.57 -2.92 13.68
C GLU A 69 11.93 -1.92 12.55
N LEU A 70 11.04 -1.74 11.56
CA LEU A 70 11.21 -0.80 10.47
C LEU A 70 11.36 0.64 10.96
N ILE A 71 10.63 1.03 12.01
CA ILE A 71 10.71 2.39 12.58
C ILE A 71 11.98 2.57 13.41
N ALA A 72 12.38 1.52 14.12
CA ALA A 72 13.60 1.54 14.94
C ALA A 72 14.88 1.65 14.08
N ASN A 73 14.87 1.05 12.89
CA ASN A 73 16.03 0.93 11.99
C ASN A 73 15.91 1.80 10.73
N GLY A 74 14.85 2.60 10.60
CA GLY A 74 14.59 3.45 9.43
C GLY A 74 15.49 4.68 9.32
N PRO A 75 15.61 5.29 8.12
CA PRO A 75 16.32 6.54 7.93
C PRO A 75 15.74 7.65 8.81
N GLY A 76 16.56 8.28 9.64
CA GLY A 76 16.14 9.37 10.53
C GLY A 76 15.93 8.98 12.00
N ALA A 77 16.33 7.77 12.41
CA ALA A 77 16.24 7.28 13.79
C ALA A 77 17.14 8.02 14.81
N HIS A 78 17.74 9.17 14.43
CA HIS A 78 18.64 9.94 15.29
C HIS A 78 18.26 11.43 15.27
N GLY A 79 18.39 12.09 16.43
CA GLY A 79 18.18 13.53 16.58
C GLY A 79 17.07 13.94 17.55
N LEU A 80 16.93 15.27 17.76
CA LEU A 80 15.96 15.84 18.70
C LEU A 80 14.51 15.51 18.33
N LEU A 81 14.19 15.57 17.05
CA LEU A 81 12.85 15.23 16.52
C LEU A 81 12.49 13.76 16.80
N TRP A 82 13.44 12.85 16.71
CA TRP A 82 13.24 11.44 17.06
C TRP A 82 12.94 11.25 18.55
N ARG A 83 13.65 11.99 19.44
CA ARG A 83 13.39 11.96 20.89
C ARG A 83 12.00 12.47 21.24
N VAL A 84 11.53 13.54 20.59
CA VAL A 84 10.18 14.08 20.76
C VAL A 84 9.14 13.08 20.22
N ASN A 85 9.35 12.55 19.03
CA ASN A 85 8.46 11.53 18.45
C ASN A 85 8.33 10.30 19.35
N ARG A 86 9.44 9.83 19.96
CA ARG A 86 9.46 8.70 20.91
C ARG A 86 8.58 8.96 22.14
N LEU A 87 8.47 10.21 22.59
CA LEU A 87 7.61 10.58 23.74
C LEU A 87 6.12 10.44 23.40
N PHE A 88 5.72 10.80 22.16
CA PHE A 88 4.34 10.71 21.71
C PHE A 88 3.98 9.35 21.06
N GLN A 89 4.97 8.53 20.75
CA GLN A 89 4.79 7.24 20.12
C GLN A 89 3.72 6.33 20.80
N PRO A 90 3.65 6.20 22.13
CA PRO A 90 2.63 5.38 22.78
C PRO A 90 1.19 5.83 22.48
N TYR A 91 0.99 7.13 22.24
CA TYR A 91 -0.34 7.70 22.00
C TYR A 91 -0.79 7.61 20.55
N ILE A 92 0.14 7.67 19.59
CA ILE A 92 -0.14 7.72 18.14
C ILE A 92 0.14 6.43 17.41
N SER A 93 0.83 5.46 18.05
CA SER A 93 1.16 4.17 17.44
C SER A 93 0.34 3.03 18.05
N GLN A 94 0.30 1.93 17.35
CA GLN A 94 -0.30 0.67 17.79
C GLN A 94 0.71 -0.48 17.76
N SER A 95 0.36 -1.59 18.38
CA SER A 95 1.19 -2.81 18.36
C SER A 95 1.26 -3.41 16.96
N ALA A 96 2.22 -4.30 16.72
CA ALA A 96 2.31 -5.03 15.45
C ALA A 96 1.05 -5.90 15.21
N ALA A 97 0.50 -6.49 16.28
CA ALA A 97 -0.73 -7.28 16.21
C ALA A 97 -1.93 -6.42 15.77
N GLU A 98 -2.12 -5.24 16.37
CA GLU A 98 -3.16 -4.30 15.94
C GLU A 98 -2.92 -3.80 14.52
N GLY A 99 -1.67 -3.54 14.12
CA GLY A 99 -1.30 -3.16 12.76
C GLY A 99 -1.58 -4.24 11.71
N ALA A 100 -1.67 -5.52 12.10
CA ALA A 100 -2.05 -6.60 11.20
C ALA A 100 -3.56 -6.68 10.94
N LEU A 101 -4.40 -6.13 11.81
CA LEU A 101 -5.86 -6.27 11.72
C LEU A 101 -6.46 -5.77 10.40
N PRO A 102 -6.04 -4.61 9.81
CA PRO A 102 -6.56 -4.19 8.51
C PRO A 102 -6.25 -5.19 7.39
N THR A 103 -5.08 -5.83 7.41
CA THR A 103 -4.71 -6.86 6.43
C THR A 103 -5.56 -8.11 6.61
N LEU A 104 -5.76 -8.56 7.84
CA LEU A 104 -6.64 -9.68 8.15
C LEU A 104 -8.08 -9.37 7.73
N PHE A 105 -8.60 -8.18 8.05
CA PHE A 105 -9.92 -7.74 7.61
C PHE A 105 -10.06 -7.80 6.09
N ALA A 106 -9.09 -7.23 5.35
CA ALA A 106 -9.10 -7.23 3.90
C ALA A 106 -9.07 -8.65 3.30
N ALA A 107 -8.46 -9.61 4.01
CA ALA A 107 -8.31 -10.99 3.55
C ALA A 107 -9.49 -11.90 3.89
N THR A 108 -10.13 -11.70 5.04
CA THR A 108 -11.04 -12.71 5.63
C THR A 108 -12.43 -12.19 5.99
N SER A 109 -12.62 -10.87 6.04
CA SER A 109 -13.92 -10.32 6.41
C SER A 109 -14.93 -10.48 5.28
N PRO A 110 -16.16 -10.97 5.56
CA PRO A 110 -17.24 -10.97 4.60
C PRO A 110 -17.70 -9.57 4.20
N GLN A 111 -17.30 -8.55 4.95
CA GLN A 111 -17.59 -7.14 4.64
C GLN A 111 -16.52 -6.52 3.71
N ALA A 112 -15.40 -7.21 3.47
CA ALA A 112 -14.38 -6.74 2.54
C ALA A 112 -14.92 -6.76 1.11
N LYS A 113 -14.76 -5.65 0.38
CA LYS A 113 -15.26 -5.48 -0.98
C LYS A 113 -14.09 -5.49 -1.97
N PRO A 114 -14.29 -5.98 -3.20
CA PRO A 114 -13.30 -5.88 -4.26
C PRO A 114 -12.80 -4.44 -4.46
N SER A 115 -11.54 -4.26 -4.73
CA SER A 115 -10.85 -2.95 -4.75
C SER A 115 -10.84 -2.21 -3.41
N GLY A 116 -11.15 -2.89 -2.30
CA GLY A 116 -11.14 -2.29 -0.98
C GLY A 116 -9.74 -1.89 -0.54
N TYR A 117 -9.64 -0.74 0.12
CA TYR A 117 -8.44 -0.33 0.83
C TYR A 117 -8.79 -0.13 2.29
N TYR A 118 -8.08 -0.80 3.19
CA TYR A 118 -8.42 -0.88 4.61
C TYR A 118 -7.26 -0.40 5.48
N GLY A 119 -7.58 0.32 6.52
CA GLY A 119 -6.65 0.84 7.52
C GLY A 119 -7.34 1.04 8.87
N PRO A 120 -6.63 1.56 9.87
CA PRO A 120 -7.24 1.96 11.14
C PRO A 120 -8.21 3.13 10.96
N ASP A 121 -9.31 3.17 11.74
CA ASP A 121 -10.35 4.20 11.67
C ASP A 121 -10.08 5.44 12.50
N GLY A 122 -9.05 5.45 13.35
CA GLY A 122 -8.75 6.55 14.24
C GLY A 122 -8.11 7.76 13.54
N PHE A 123 -7.70 8.73 14.34
CA PHE A 123 -7.15 10.00 13.86
C PHE A 123 -6.04 9.81 12.82
N TYR A 124 -6.21 10.43 11.65
CA TYR A 124 -5.34 10.29 10.48
C TYR A 124 -5.07 8.83 10.04
N GLU A 125 -5.90 7.87 10.44
CA GLU A 125 -5.72 6.44 10.19
C GLU A 125 -4.42 5.89 10.80
N LEU A 126 -3.97 6.45 11.93
CA LEU A 126 -2.72 6.04 12.58
C LEU A 126 -2.89 4.78 13.41
N LYS A 127 -4.03 4.63 14.11
CA LYS A 127 -4.38 3.49 14.96
C LYS A 127 -5.88 3.33 15.07
N GLY A 128 -6.35 2.15 15.47
CA GLY A 128 -7.77 1.85 15.67
C GLY A 128 -8.19 0.55 15.00
N PRO A 129 -9.47 0.16 15.13
CA PRO A 129 -10.02 -0.98 14.43
C PRO A 129 -9.98 -0.81 12.90
N PRO A 130 -10.05 -1.92 12.14
CA PRO A 130 -10.06 -1.89 10.69
C PRO A 130 -11.30 -1.19 10.12
N ALA A 131 -11.10 -0.29 9.16
CA ALA A 131 -12.17 0.38 8.43
C ALA A 131 -11.73 0.68 6.99
N PRO A 132 -12.65 1.07 6.08
CA PRO A 132 -12.30 1.60 4.78
C PRO A 132 -11.39 2.82 4.90
N ALA A 133 -10.23 2.77 4.26
CA ALA A 133 -9.21 3.80 4.28
C ALA A 133 -9.31 4.73 3.08
N LYS A 134 -8.76 5.94 3.19
CA LYS A 134 -8.78 6.94 2.13
C LYS A 134 -7.82 6.59 1.00
N ILE A 135 -8.36 6.43 -0.20
CA ILE A 135 -7.56 6.31 -1.43
C ILE A 135 -7.37 7.69 -2.03
N MET A 136 -6.10 8.11 -2.18
CA MET A 136 -5.77 9.41 -2.76
C MET A 136 -5.98 9.44 -4.29
N PRO A 137 -6.25 10.60 -4.89
CA PRO A 137 -6.57 10.71 -6.32
C PRO A 137 -5.53 10.07 -7.24
N GLN A 138 -4.23 10.26 -6.96
CA GLN A 138 -3.16 9.69 -7.76
C GLN A 138 -3.16 8.14 -7.81
N ALA A 139 -3.67 7.49 -6.75
CA ALA A 139 -3.81 6.03 -6.74
C ALA A 139 -4.98 5.52 -7.61
N LYS A 140 -5.91 6.42 -7.97
CA LYS A 140 -7.07 6.12 -8.81
C LYS A 140 -6.84 6.43 -10.30
N ASP A 141 -5.66 6.91 -10.67
CA ASP A 141 -5.30 7.16 -12.06
C ASP A 141 -5.15 5.82 -12.80
N ALA A 142 -6.20 5.45 -13.54
CA ALA A 142 -6.27 4.18 -14.26
C ALA A 142 -5.23 4.11 -15.41
N ALA A 143 -4.89 5.23 -16.05
CA ALA A 143 -3.91 5.25 -17.12
C ALA A 143 -2.49 5.02 -16.56
N ALA A 144 -2.15 5.69 -15.47
CA ALA A 144 -0.89 5.46 -14.77
C ALA A 144 -0.81 4.04 -14.20
N ALA A 145 -1.91 3.50 -13.66
CA ALA A 145 -1.96 2.13 -13.13
C ALA A 145 -1.75 1.07 -14.25
N ALA A 146 -2.38 1.25 -15.41
CA ALA A 146 -2.18 0.37 -16.56
C ALA A 146 -0.73 0.44 -17.07
N ARG A 147 -0.17 1.65 -17.21
CA ARG A 147 1.24 1.82 -17.59
C ARG A 147 2.19 1.16 -16.60
N LEU A 148 1.93 1.32 -15.29
CA LEU A 148 2.73 0.69 -14.23
C LEU A 148 2.66 -0.84 -14.30
N TRP A 149 1.49 -1.39 -14.59
CA TRP A 149 1.31 -2.83 -14.81
C TRP A 149 2.18 -3.33 -15.96
N ASP A 150 2.11 -2.69 -17.13
CA ASP A 150 2.85 -3.12 -18.31
C ASP A 150 4.37 -3.02 -18.11
N VAL A 151 4.84 -1.93 -17.49
CA VAL A 151 6.26 -1.77 -17.13
C VAL A 151 6.69 -2.82 -16.11
N SER A 152 5.85 -3.14 -15.13
CA SER A 152 6.15 -4.19 -14.15
C SER A 152 6.26 -5.57 -14.79
N ALA A 153 5.35 -5.90 -15.70
CA ALA A 153 5.43 -7.15 -16.47
C ALA A 153 6.75 -7.25 -17.28
N MET A 154 7.13 -6.17 -17.94
CA MET A 154 8.40 -6.07 -18.66
C MET A 154 9.62 -6.29 -17.77
N LEU A 155 9.65 -5.63 -16.60
CA LEU A 155 10.80 -5.69 -15.68
C LEU A 155 10.94 -7.03 -14.98
N THR A 156 9.83 -7.73 -14.73
CA THR A 156 9.81 -9.00 -14.01
C THR A 156 9.80 -10.23 -14.93
N GLY A 157 9.41 -10.07 -16.21
CA GLY A 157 9.13 -11.16 -17.12
C GLY A 157 7.86 -11.95 -16.78
N VAL A 158 7.01 -11.43 -15.88
CA VAL A 158 5.77 -12.10 -15.48
C VAL A 158 4.58 -11.45 -16.18
N SER A 159 3.78 -12.26 -16.88
CA SER A 159 2.53 -11.85 -17.53
C SER A 159 1.35 -12.65 -16.98
N PHE A 160 0.19 -12.02 -16.97
CA PHE A 160 -1.09 -12.63 -16.58
C PHE A 160 -1.97 -12.97 -17.81
N ASP A 161 -1.46 -12.81 -19.02
CA ASP A 161 -2.23 -12.97 -20.26
C ASP A 161 -2.74 -14.41 -20.47
N SER A 162 -2.09 -15.38 -19.84
CA SER A 162 -2.44 -16.81 -19.91
C SER A 162 -3.36 -17.29 -18.77
N VAL A 163 -3.82 -16.41 -17.89
CA VAL A 163 -4.72 -16.79 -16.78
C VAL A 163 -6.12 -17.02 -17.34
N PRO A 164 -6.69 -18.26 -17.25
CA PRO A 164 -8.03 -18.54 -17.74
C PRO A 164 -9.09 -17.83 -16.87
N ALA A 165 -10.26 -17.60 -17.43
CA ALA A 165 -11.41 -17.17 -16.65
C ALA A 165 -11.76 -18.25 -15.60
N ALA A 166 -12.30 -17.81 -14.46
CA ALA A 166 -12.84 -18.74 -13.46
C ALA A 166 -14.05 -19.47 -14.04
N ALA A 167 -14.13 -20.77 -13.82
CA ALA A 167 -15.25 -21.60 -14.22
C ALA A 167 -16.49 -21.34 -13.36
#